data_aaeb4486f8c2d5fc9c557f5096d0128b
#
_entry.id   aaeb4486f8c2d5fc9c557f5096d0128b
#
_cell.length_a   1.000
_cell.length_b   1.000
_cell.length_c   1.000
_cell.angle_alpha   90.00
_cell.angle_beta   90.00
_cell.angle_gamma   90.00
#
_symmetry.space_group_name_H-M   'P 1'
#
loop_
_entity.id
_entity.type
_entity.pdbx_description
1 polymer ?
#
loop_
_entity_poly.entity_id
_entity_poly.type
_entity_poly.pdbx_seq_one_letter_code
_entity_poly.pdbx_strand_id
1 'polypeptide(L)'
;NELFSRVAMGEGIGEIRLPNTAGIAGTVFTTGETMNIPYAYADLRFNPSFDKQTGYFTRSILCVPVANKNGKVIGCTQVLNKKGGKFSEEDESRLKAFTQQVAIALENAKLFDDVSKSRKYNESMLSSMSNGVITIDGDGKIVTCNKSGLKIFKTFEKDIIDVNSNDFFTAKNSWIEEKIKVVKDTKEPDIIM
;
A
#
# COMPACT_ATOMS: atom_id res chain seq x y z
N ASN A 1 10.67 16.70 2.34
CA ASN A 1 10.46 15.91 1.11
C ASN A 1 11.78 15.33 0.64
N GLU A 2 11.94 14.02 0.76
CA GLU A 2 13.18 13.30 0.44
C GLU A 2 12.90 12.12 -0.49
N LEU A 3 13.88 11.79 -1.33
CA LEU A 3 14.01 10.52 -2.00
C LEU A 3 14.94 9.63 -1.18
N PHE A 4 14.58 8.37 -1.01
CA PHE A 4 15.43 7.39 -0.34
C PHE A 4 15.45 6.08 -1.13
N SER A 5 16.58 5.38 -1.10
CA SER A 5 16.70 4.12 -1.82
C SER A 5 15.91 3.02 -1.12
N ARG A 6 14.96 2.42 -1.84
CA ARG A 6 14.27 1.18 -1.42
C ARG A 6 15.12 -0.05 -1.68
N VAL A 7 15.82 -0.02 -2.82
CA VAL A 7 16.75 -1.06 -3.22
C VAL A 7 17.99 -0.36 -3.80
N ALA A 8 19.15 -0.66 -3.27
CA ALA A 8 20.44 -0.27 -3.82
C ALA A 8 21.29 -1.53 -3.98
N MET A 9 21.83 -1.74 -5.18
CA MET A 9 22.67 -2.90 -5.50
C MET A 9 24.10 -2.44 -5.68
N GLY A 10 25.02 -3.04 -4.94
CA GLY A 10 26.46 -2.75 -4.92
C GLY A 10 27.06 -3.07 -3.56
N GLU A 11 28.35 -3.39 -3.53
CA GLU A 11 29.07 -3.68 -2.26
C GLU A 11 29.17 -2.38 -1.44
N GLY A 12 28.83 -2.46 -0.15
CA GLY A 12 28.98 -1.36 0.82
C GLY A 12 28.00 -0.19 0.65
N ILE A 13 26.95 -0.31 -0.18
CA ILE A 13 25.96 0.76 -0.37
C ILE A 13 24.90 0.65 0.72
N GLY A 14 24.90 1.62 1.65
CA GLY A 14 23.83 1.84 2.62
C GLY A 14 22.60 2.52 1.99
N GLU A 15 21.62 2.89 2.83
CA GLU A 15 20.47 3.66 2.38
C GLU A 15 20.93 5.05 1.89
N ILE A 16 20.57 5.38 0.65
CA ILE A 16 20.83 6.69 0.05
C ILE A 16 19.61 7.58 0.33
N ARG A 17 19.83 8.74 0.94
CA ARG A 17 18.82 9.79 1.14
C ARG A 17 19.27 11.09 0.51
N LEU A 18 18.36 11.74 -0.21
CA LEU A 18 18.63 13.04 -0.85
C LEU A 18 17.33 13.86 -0.91
N PRO A 19 17.44 15.19 -0.93
CA PRO A 19 16.30 16.05 -1.22
C PRO A 19 15.65 15.66 -2.56
N ASN A 20 14.33 15.67 -2.63
CA ASN A 20 13.59 15.26 -3.84
C ASN A 20 13.80 16.18 -5.06
N THR A 21 14.55 17.27 -4.90
CA THR A 21 14.94 18.20 -5.97
C THR A 21 16.42 18.11 -6.33
N ALA A 22 17.20 17.27 -5.63
CA ALA A 22 18.65 17.25 -5.77
C ALA A 22 19.14 16.17 -6.74
N GLY A 23 20.14 16.51 -7.53
CA GLY A 23 20.83 15.59 -8.42
C GLY A 23 19.98 15.14 -9.62
N ILE A 24 20.48 14.13 -10.34
CA ILE A 24 19.78 13.54 -11.50
C ILE A 24 18.47 12.91 -11.07
N ALA A 25 18.46 12.15 -9.97
CA ALA A 25 17.27 11.51 -9.45
C ALA A 25 16.17 12.52 -9.05
N GLY A 26 16.54 13.61 -8.37
CA GLY A 26 15.61 14.69 -8.02
C GLY A 26 15.07 15.42 -9.24
N THR A 27 15.88 15.64 -10.26
CA THR A 27 15.43 16.23 -11.52
C THR A 27 14.40 15.31 -12.21
N VAL A 28 14.69 14.01 -12.35
CA VAL A 28 13.76 13.04 -12.95
C VAL A 28 12.47 12.94 -12.14
N PHE A 29 12.56 12.95 -10.80
CA PHE A 29 11.39 12.93 -9.94
C PHE A 29 10.48 14.15 -10.10
N THR A 30 11.09 15.33 -10.28
CA THR A 30 10.34 16.61 -10.39
C THR A 30 9.77 16.84 -11.79
N THR A 31 10.53 16.49 -12.83
CA THR A 31 10.11 16.73 -14.23
C THR A 31 9.31 15.59 -14.82
N GLY A 32 9.47 14.37 -14.32
CA GLY A 32 8.89 13.16 -14.91
C GLY A 32 9.57 12.73 -16.20
N GLU A 33 10.72 13.33 -16.57
CA GLU A 33 11.43 13.04 -17.80
C GLU A 33 12.60 12.07 -17.55
N THR A 34 12.78 11.14 -18.47
CA THR A 34 13.94 10.21 -18.47
C THR A 34 15.21 10.98 -18.75
N MET A 35 16.28 10.67 -18.02
CA MET A 35 17.61 11.22 -18.26
C MET A 35 18.62 10.14 -18.59
N ASN A 36 19.27 10.28 -19.74
CA ASN A 36 20.36 9.44 -20.20
C ASN A 36 21.64 10.31 -20.27
N ILE A 37 22.49 10.16 -19.28
CA ILE A 37 23.70 10.98 -19.08
C ILE A 37 24.95 10.14 -19.44
N PRO A 38 25.57 10.39 -20.59
CA PRO A 38 26.71 9.61 -21.03
C PRO A 38 28.01 9.88 -20.24
N TYR A 39 28.12 11.07 -19.62
CA TYR A 39 29.25 11.52 -18.84
C TYR A 39 28.80 12.24 -17.59
N ALA A 40 28.71 11.51 -16.46
CA ALA A 40 28.09 12.00 -15.21
C ALA A 40 28.80 13.29 -14.71
N TYR A 41 30.13 13.32 -14.68
CA TYR A 41 30.91 14.46 -14.19
C TYR A 41 30.86 15.71 -15.10
N ALA A 42 30.34 15.57 -16.31
CA ALA A 42 30.12 16.72 -17.21
C ALA A 42 28.74 17.35 -17.05
N ASP A 43 27.82 16.69 -16.30
CA ASP A 43 26.46 17.19 -16.04
C ASP A 43 26.43 17.99 -14.74
N LEU A 44 26.02 19.25 -14.80
CA LEU A 44 25.99 20.15 -13.64
C LEU A 44 25.03 19.69 -12.53
N ARG A 45 24.08 18.82 -12.84
CA ARG A 45 23.11 18.25 -11.87
C ARG A 45 23.70 17.07 -11.10
N PHE A 46 24.80 16.48 -11.60
CA PHE A 46 25.44 15.35 -10.94
C PHE A 46 26.11 15.79 -9.63
N ASN A 47 25.81 15.08 -8.54
CA ASN A 47 26.46 15.33 -7.25
C ASN A 47 27.50 14.25 -6.96
N PRO A 48 28.81 14.59 -7.01
CA PRO A 48 29.90 13.63 -6.80
C PRO A 48 30.11 13.24 -5.33
N SER A 49 29.35 13.77 -4.38
CA SER A 49 29.54 13.50 -2.94
C SER A 49 29.37 12.02 -2.60
N PHE A 50 28.43 11.33 -3.25
CA PHE A 50 28.24 9.90 -3.05
C PHE A 50 29.40 9.06 -3.58
N ASP A 51 29.94 9.41 -4.74
CA ASP A 51 31.15 8.78 -5.29
C ASP A 51 32.31 8.93 -4.32
N LYS A 52 32.50 10.13 -3.76
CA LYS A 52 33.57 10.41 -2.78
C LYS A 52 33.41 9.62 -1.47
N GLN A 53 32.18 9.42 -1.01
CA GLN A 53 31.90 8.69 0.22
C GLN A 53 32.06 7.18 0.05
N THR A 54 31.63 6.64 -1.10
CA THR A 54 31.59 5.20 -1.36
C THR A 54 32.83 4.68 -2.08
N GLY A 55 33.69 5.57 -2.64
CA GLY A 55 34.79 5.20 -3.52
C GLY A 55 34.34 4.73 -4.91
N TYR A 56 33.01 4.83 -5.21
CA TYR A 56 32.49 4.50 -6.53
C TYR A 56 32.79 5.62 -7.51
N PHE A 57 33.01 5.28 -8.79
CA PHE A 57 33.20 6.26 -9.84
C PHE A 57 32.10 6.14 -10.89
N THR A 58 31.19 7.10 -10.88
CA THR A 58 30.03 7.15 -11.78
C THR A 58 30.47 7.74 -13.13
N ARG A 59 30.36 6.97 -14.20
CA ARG A 59 30.69 7.39 -15.58
C ARG A 59 29.44 7.78 -16.35
N SER A 60 28.45 6.87 -16.42
CA SER A 60 27.20 7.08 -17.15
C SER A 60 26.01 6.75 -16.28
N ILE A 61 24.91 7.47 -16.50
CA ILE A 61 23.65 7.33 -15.73
C ILE A 61 22.49 7.23 -16.70
N LEU A 62 21.61 6.27 -16.46
CA LEU A 62 20.28 6.24 -17.03
C LEU A 62 19.28 6.26 -15.87
N CYS A 63 18.44 7.29 -15.80
CA CYS A 63 17.45 7.48 -14.76
C CYS A 63 16.06 7.64 -15.37
N VAL A 64 15.11 6.81 -14.92
CA VAL A 64 13.75 6.72 -15.45
C VAL A 64 12.76 6.99 -14.33
N PRO A 65 11.70 7.81 -14.53
CA PRO A 65 10.68 8.05 -13.52
C PRO A 65 9.83 6.80 -13.28
N VAL A 66 9.50 6.55 -12.01
CA VAL A 66 8.49 5.57 -11.58
C VAL A 66 7.18 6.34 -11.42
N ALA A 67 6.24 6.16 -12.33
CA ALA A 67 4.93 6.79 -12.28
C ALA A 67 3.84 5.77 -11.96
N ASN A 68 2.88 6.17 -11.10
CA ASN A 68 1.71 5.37 -10.83
C ASN A 68 0.71 5.41 -11.99
N LYS A 69 -0.40 4.66 -11.90
CA LYS A 69 -1.45 4.60 -12.92
C LYS A 69 -2.11 5.94 -13.24
N ASN A 70 -2.02 6.93 -12.33
CA ASN A 70 -2.56 8.28 -12.52
C ASN A 70 -1.52 9.23 -13.15
N GLY A 71 -0.36 8.72 -13.57
CA GLY A 71 0.74 9.53 -14.13
C GLY A 71 1.57 10.30 -13.09
N LYS A 72 1.27 10.17 -11.79
CA LYS A 72 2.04 10.82 -10.75
C LYS A 72 3.36 10.10 -10.54
N VAL A 73 4.47 10.84 -10.60
CA VAL A 73 5.80 10.31 -10.28
C VAL A 73 5.88 10.04 -8.78
N ILE A 74 6.22 8.80 -8.43
CA ILE A 74 6.35 8.30 -7.05
C ILE A 74 7.79 7.94 -6.68
N GLY A 75 8.70 7.97 -7.63
CA GLY A 75 10.11 7.66 -7.46
C GLY A 75 10.85 7.67 -8.77
N CYS A 76 12.07 7.16 -8.78
CA CYS A 76 12.84 6.91 -9.99
C CYS A 76 13.66 5.62 -9.89
N THR A 77 13.97 5.02 -11.03
CA THR A 77 14.89 3.90 -11.16
C THR A 77 16.17 4.42 -11.85
N GLN A 78 17.32 4.17 -11.26
CA GLN A 78 18.58 4.63 -11.79
C GLN A 78 19.55 3.46 -11.97
N VAL A 79 20.17 3.38 -13.13
CA VAL A 79 21.26 2.45 -13.44
C VAL A 79 22.51 3.22 -13.83
N LEU A 80 23.65 2.71 -13.37
CA LEU A 80 24.94 3.37 -13.50
C LEU A 80 25.92 2.51 -14.29
N ASN A 81 26.83 3.16 -14.98
CA ASN A 81 28.05 2.54 -15.56
C ASN A 81 27.77 1.34 -16.47
N LYS A 82 27.09 1.56 -17.59
CA LYS A 82 26.92 0.51 -18.60
C LYS A 82 28.25 -0.08 -19.01
N LYS A 83 28.37 -1.39 -19.02
CA LYS A 83 29.52 -2.10 -19.59
C LYS A 83 29.55 -1.87 -21.12
N GLY A 84 30.70 -1.45 -21.64
CA GLY A 84 30.87 -1.20 -23.08
C GLY A 84 30.46 0.19 -23.56
N GLY A 85 30.18 1.16 -22.64
CA GLY A 85 30.01 2.56 -23.03
C GLY A 85 28.79 3.26 -22.52
N LYS A 86 28.04 3.93 -23.37
CA LYS A 86 26.85 4.74 -23.05
C LYS A 86 25.60 3.89 -23.13
N PHE A 87 24.54 4.27 -22.39
CA PHE A 87 23.23 3.67 -22.53
C PHE A 87 22.60 4.01 -23.89
N SER A 88 22.07 2.99 -24.57
CA SER A 88 21.39 3.12 -25.85
C SER A 88 19.90 3.35 -25.65
N GLU A 89 19.18 3.67 -26.74
CA GLU A 89 17.71 3.77 -26.74
C GLU A 89 17.03 2.43 -26.34
N GLU A 90 17.68 1.30 -26.70
CA GLU A 90 17.19 -0.01 -26.31
C GLU A 90 17.33 -0.23 -24.80
N ASP A 91 18.43 0.21 -24.17
CA ASP A 91 18.62 0.16 -22.71
C ASP A 91 17.55 1.01 -22.01
N GLU A 92 17.27 2.19 -22.56
CA GLU A 92 16.23 3.08 -22.05
C GLU A 92 14.85 2.43 -22.13
N SER A 93 14.51 1.84 -23.26
CA SER A 93 13.24 1.13 -23.45
C SER A 93 13.09 -0.05 -22.48
N ARG A 94 14.15 -0.83 -22.29
CA ARG A 94 14.19 -1.94 -21.34
C ARG A 94 14.02 -1.46 -19.89
N LEU A 95 14.73 -0.40 -19.50
CA LEU A 95 14.62 0.16 -18.16
C LEU A 95 13.25 0.76 -17.91
N LYS A 96 12.64 1.44 -18.90
CA LYS A 96 11.25 1.93 -18.81
C LYS A 96 10.26 0.79 -18.58
N ALA A 97 10.36 -0.29 -19.36
CA ALA A 97 9.49 -1.46 -19.19
C ALA A 97 9.65 -2.10 -17.81
N PHE A 98 10.88 -2.29 -17.34
CA PHE A 98 11.17 -2.77 -15.98
C PHE A 98 10.57 -1.84 -14.92
N THR A 99 10.77 -0.53 -15.06
CA THR A 99 10.28 0.49 -14.12
C THR A 99 8.76 0.50 -14.02
N GLN A 100 8.04 0.23 -15.11
CA GLN A 100 6.58 0.08 -15.09
C GLN A 100 6.15 -1.13 -14.24
N GLN A 101 6.85 -2.25 -14.33
CA GLN A 101 6.56 -3.41 -13.48
C GLN A 101 6.83 -3.11 -12.00
N VAL A 102 7.91 -2.39 -11.71
CA VAL A 102 8.21 -1.92 -10.35
C VAL A 102 7.09 -1.01 -9.82
N ALA A 103 6.59 -0.08 -10.64
CA ALA A 103 5.49 0.82 -10.26
C ALA A 103 4.23 0.03 -9.87
N ILE A 104 3.84 -0.97 -10.69
CA ILE A 104 2.70 -1.83 -10.41
C ILE A 104 2.90 -2.61 -9.11
N ALA A 105 4.07 -3.19 -8.91
CA ALA A 105 4.37 -3.96 -7.70
C ALA A 105 4.32 -3.08 -6.44
N LEU A 106 4.85 -1.86 -6.49
CA LEU A 106 4.80 -0.89 -5.38
C LEU A 106 3.36 -0.45 -5.08
N GLU A 107 2.55 -0.19 -6.11
CA GLU A 107 1.14 0.17 -5.93
C GLU A 107 0.35 -0.96 -5.28
N ASN A 108 0.52 -2.19 -5.75
CA ASN A 108 -0.12 -3.37 -5.18
C ASN A 108 0.29 -3.58 -3.71
N ALA A 109 1.57 -3.47 -3.39
CA ALA A 109 2.07 -3.59 -2.02
C ALA A 109 1.47 -2.51 -1.10
N LYS A 110 1.36 -1.27 -1.60
CA LYS A 110 0.74 -0.18 -0.85
C LYS A 110 -0.75 -0.43 -0.60
N LEU A 111 -1.51 -0.85 -1.63
CA LEU A 111 -2.93 -1.17 -1.48
C LEU A 111 -3.15 -2.28 -0.46
N PHE A 112 -2.32 -3.32 -0.48
CA PHE A 112 -2.39 -4.40 0.50
C PHE A 112 -2.13 -3.90 1.94
N ASP A 113 -1.14 -3.03 2.12
CA ASP A 113 -0.83 -2.42 3.42
C ASP A 113 -2.00 -1.53 3.92
N ASP A 114 -2.57 -0.71 3.04
CA ASP A 114 -3.70 0.17 3.35
C ASP A 114 -4.95 -0.65 3.75
N VAL A 115 -5.27 -1.73 3.02
CA VAL A 115 -6.37 -2.65 3.36
C VAL A 115 -6.11 -3.34 4.70
N SER A 116 -4.89 -3.82 4.93
CA SER A 116 -4.50 -4.47 6.19
C SER A 116 -4.60 -3.53 7.39
N LYS A 117 -4.18 -2.27 7.23
CA LYS A 117 -4.30 -1.23 8.26
C LYS A 117 -5.77 -0.90 8.55
N SER A 118 -6.58 -0.74 7.50
CA SER A 118 -8.02 -0.47 7.64
C SER A 118 -8.73 -1.61 8.38
N ARG A 119 -8.41 -2.85 8.02
CA ARG A 119 -8.95 -4.04 8.70
C ARG A 119 -8.59 -4.05 10.19
N LYS A 120 -7.30 -3.88 10.53
CA LYS A 120 -6.85 -3.83 11.93
C LYS A 120 -7.51 -2.70 12.71
N TYR A 121 -7.69 -1.54 12.09
CA TYR A 121 -8.37 -0.41 12.71
C TYR A 121 -9.84 -0.74 13.02
N ASN A 122 -10.58 -1.32 12.06
CA ASN A 122 -11.96 -1.73 12.26
C ASN A 122 -12.10 -2.81 13.35
N GLU A 123 -11.22 -3.81 13.36
CA GLU A 123 -11.20 -4.86 14.39
C GLU A 123 -10.92 -4.26 15.79
N SER A 124 -9.98 -3.33 15.88
CA SER A 124 -9.67 -2.63 17.13
C SER A 124 -10.84 -1.79 17.62
N MET A 125 -11.49 -1.05 16.71
CA MET A 125 -12.67 -0.24 17.03
C MET A 125 -13.80 -1.14 17.59
N LEU A 126 -14.17 -2.19 16.85
CA LEU A 126 -15.21 -3.13 17.27
C LEU A 126 -14.88 -3.81 18.63
N SER A 127 -13.59 -4.11 18.86
CA SER A 127 -13.15 -4.74 20.10
C SER A 127 -13.21 -3.80 21.32
N SER A 128 -13.04 -2.49 21.10
CA SER A 128 -13.07 -1.47 22.18
C SER A 128 -14.49 -1.03 22.56
N MET A 129 -15.50 -1.33 21.73
CA MET A 129 -16.88 -0.95 22.02
C MET A 129 -17.42 -1.74 23.21
N SER A 130 -18.12 -1.06 24.13
CA SER A 130 -18.84 -1.69 25.24
C SER A 130 -20.15 -2.35 24.80
N ASN A 131 -20.74 -1.86 23.72
CA ASN A 131 -21.97 -2.41 23.13
C ASN A 131 -21.68 -3.66 22.29
N GLY A 132 -22.57 -4.65 22.36
CA GLY A 132 -22.53 -5.80 21.45
C GLY A 132 -22.86 -5.38 20.02
N VAL A 133 -21.99 -5.75 19.07
CA VAL A 133 -22.22 -5.54 17.64
C VAL A 133 -22.21 -6.88 16.95
N ILE A 134 -23.26 -7.15 16.18
CA ILE A 134 -23.39 -8.35 15.34
C ILE A 134 -23.70 -7.87 13.92
N THR A 135 -23.06 -8.46 12.94
CA THR A 135 -23.41 -8.26 11.52
C THR A 135 -24.00 -9.55 10.94
N ILE A 136 -25.04 -9.38 10.12
CA ILE A 136 -25.77 -10.47 9.49
C ILE A 136 -25.75 -10.20 7.98
N ASP A 137 -25.48 -11.22 7.18
CA ASP A 137 -25.49 -11.10 5.73
C ASP A 137 -26.89 -11.14 5.11
N GLY A 138 -26.99 -11.06 3.79
CA GLY A 138 -28.26 -11.10 3.04
C GLY A 138 -29.04 -12.41 3.24
N ASP A 139 -28.34 -13.52 3.47
CA ASP A 139 -28.91 -14.85 3.67
C ASP A 139 -29.31 -15.12 5.12
N GLY A 140 -29.09 -14.17 6.01
CA GLY A 140 -29.42 -14.27 7.43
C GLY A 140 -28.37 -14.94 8.29
N LYS A 141 -27.16 -15.18 7.79
CA LYS A 141 -26.06 -15.73 8.58
C LYS A 141 -25.31 -14.65 9.35
N ILE A 142 -24.90 -14.98 10.56
CA ILE A 142 -24.09 -14.10 11.40
C ILE A 142 -22.65 -14.15 10.90
N VAL A 143 -22.14 -13.01 10.42
CA VAL A 143 -20.81 -12.88 9.84
C VAL A 143 -19.76 -12.40 10.86
N THR A 144 -20.16 -11.47 11.75
CA THR A 144 -19.26 -10.99 12.80
C THR A 144 -19.99 -10.79 14.11
N CYS A 145 -19.27 -10.95 15.21
CA CYS A 145 -19.71 -10.58 16.55
C CYS A 145 -18.52 -10.02 17.33
N ASN A 146 -18.64 -8.81 17.86
CA ASN A 146 -17.55 -8.24 18.64
C ASN A 146 -17.42 -8.86 20.03
N LYS A 147 -16.30 -8.60 20.72
CA LYS A 147 -16.04 -9.16 22.07
C LYS A 147 -17.15 -8.87 23.08
N SER A 148 -17.76 -7.71 23.00
CA SER A 148 -18.86 -7.34 23.91
C SER A 148 -20.14 -8.11 23.57
N GLY A 149 -20.46 -8.32 22.31
CA GLY A 149 -21.54 -9.19 21.87
C GLY A 149 -21.36 -10.63 22.36
N LEU A 150 -20.17 -11.21 22.18
CA LEU A 150 -19.89 -12.56 22.71
C LEU A 150 -20.08 -12.68 24.22
N LYS A 151 -19.71 -11.65 24.99
CA LYS A 151 -19.92 -11.59 26.44
C LYS A 151 -21.40 -11.47 26.80
N ILE A 152 -22.14 -10.63 26.10
CA ILE A 152 -23.61 -10.41 26.34
C ILE A 152 -24.36 -11.70 26.08
N PHE A 153 -24.07 -12.38 24.97
CA PHE A 153 -24.74 -13.65 24.63
C PHE A 153 -24.13 -14.86 25.33
N LYS A 154 -23.02 -14.67 26.07
CA LYS A 154 -22.29 -15.75 26.78
C LYS A 154 -21.94 -16.92 25.86
N THR A 155 -21.45 -16.60 24.66
CA THR A 155 -21.10 -17.55 23.62
C THR A 155 -19.67 -17.35 23.15
N PHE A 156 -19.15 -18.30 22.37
CA PHE A 156 -17.85 -18.18 21.71
C PHE A 156 -18.02 -17.89 20.22
N GLU A 157 -17.01 -17.27 19.61
CA GLU A 157 -17.02 -16.90 18.20
C GLU A 157 -17.34 -18.11 17.29
N LYS A 158 -16.72 -19.25 17.54
CA LYS A 158 -16.94 -20.50 16.80
C LYS A 158 -18.38 -21.05 16.84
N ASP A 159 -19.16 -20.63 17.83
CA ASP A 159 -20.52 -21.14 18.06
C ASP A 159 -21.59 -20.17 17.52
N ILE A 160 -21.19 -18.99 17.04
CA ILE A 160 -22.10 -17.96 16.53
C ILE A 160 -21.82 -17.58 15.07
N ILE A 161 -20.56 -17.61 14.62
CA ILE A 161 -20.21 -17.27 13.24
C ILE A 161 -20.71 -18.36 12.29
N ASP A 162 -21.20 -17.98 11.11
CA ASP A 162 -21.82 -18.81 10.07
C ASP A 162 -23.14 -19.49 10.50
N VAL A 163 -23.67 -19.20 11.70
CA VAL A 163 -24.97 -19.68 12.16
C VAL A 163 -26.05 -18.77 11.62
N ASN A 164 -27.22 -19.32 11.26
CA ASN A 164 -28.36 -18.53 10.84
C ASN A 164 -28.94 -17.76 12.07
N SER A 165 -29.25 -16.48 11.89
CA SER A 165 -29.79 -15.65 12.96
C SER A 165 -31.09 -16.20 13.58
N ASN A 166 -31.96 -16.84 12.76
CA ASN A 166 -33.18 -17.49 13.23
C ASN A 166 -32.89 -18.65 14.20
N ASP A 167 -31.78 -19.37 13.97
CA ASP A 167 -31.39 -20.51 14.81
C ASP A 167 -30.71 -20.05 16.10
N PHE A 168 -30.02 -18.91 16.03
CA PHE A 168 -29.31 -18.33 17.16
C PHE A 168 -30.21 -17.52 18.10
N PHE A 169 -31.07 -16.63 17.55
CA PHE A 169 -31.96 -15.79 18.33
C PHE A 169 -33.26 -16.50 18.63
N THR A 170 -33.23 -17.47 19.54
CA THR A 170 -34.36 -18.27 19.96
C THR A 170 -34.88 -17.84 21.34
N ALA A 171 -36.06 -18.33 21.72
CA ALA A 171 -36.69 -18.15 23.05
C ALA A 171 -36.75 -16.67 23.47
N LYS A 172 -36.04 -16.28 24.52
CA LYS A 172 -36.05 -14.89 25.05
C LYS A 172 -35.52 -13.84 24.09
N ASN A 173 -34.78 -14.24 23.07
CA ASN A 173 -34.15 -13.35 22.09
C ASN A 173 -34.86 -13.35 20.72
N SER A 174 -35.99 -14.05 20.57
CA SER A 174 -36.76 -14.13 19.31
C SER A 174 -37.25 -12.78 18.79
N TRP A 175 -37.44 -11.82 19.68
CA TRP A 175 -37.78 -10.45 19.31
C TRP A 175 -36.74 -9.77 18.42
N ILE A 176 -35.46 -10.17 18.52
CA ILE A 176 -34.37 -9.65 17.66
C ILE A 176 -34.65 -10.05 16.22
N GLU A 177 -35.06 -11.29 15.98
CA GLU A 177 -35.35 -11.79 14.64
C GLU A 177 -36.56 -11.10 14.00
N GLU A 178 -37.59 -10.79 14.78
CA GLU A 178 -38.72 -9.99 14.31
C GLU A 178 -38.27 -8.61 13.84
N LYS A 179 -37.34 -7.97 14.57
CA LYS A 179 -36.79 -6.67 14.22
C LYS A 179 -35.88 -6.75 12.99
N ILE A 180 -35.08 -7.80 12.84
CA ILE A 180 -34.28 -8.04 11.65
C ILE A 180 -35.21 -8.13 10.41
N LYS A 181 -36.34 -8.81 10.49
CA LYS A 181 -37.33 -8.88 9.40
C LYS A 181 -37.89 -7.50 9.05
N VAL A 182 -38.29 -6.72 10.06
CA VAL A 182 -38.79 -5.35 9.83
C VAL A 182 -37.77 -4.50 9.11
N VAL A 183 -36.49 -4.51 9.54
CA VAL A 183 -35.41 -3.75 8.92
C VAL A 183 -35.11 -4.26 7.49
N LYS A 184 -35.21 -5.59 7.26
CA LYS A 184 -35.02 -6.16 5.90
C LYS A 184 -36.12 -5.68 4.94
N ASP A 185 -37.39 -5.59 5.42
CA ASP A 185 -38.53 -5.22 4.58
C ASP A 185 -38.60 -3.71 4.35
N THR A 186 -38.38 -2.91 5.41
CA THR A 186 -38.47 -1.44 5.34
C THR A 186 -37.23 -0.78 4.83
N LYS A 187 -36.04 -1.42 5.00
CA LYS A 187 -34.70 -0.86 4.78
C LYS A 187 -34.42 0.41 5.61
N GLU A 188 -35.16 0.59 6.68
CA GLU A 188 -35.00 1.68 7.63
C GLU A 188 -34.48 1.15 8.98
N PRO A 189 -33.63 1.93 9.70
CA PRO A 189 -33.15 1.54 11.02
C PRO A 189 -34.31 1.48 12.01
N ASP A 190 -34.35 0.43 12.83
CA ASP A 190 -35.30 0.28 13.94
C ASP A 190 -34.58 0.44 15.28
N ILE A 191 -35.11 1.27 16.17
CA ILE A 191 -34.55 1.56 17.49
C ILE A 191 -35.58 1.17 18.56
N ILE A 192 -35.12 0.35 19.51
CA ILE A 192 -35.93 -0.01 20.69
C ILE A 192 -35.36 0.78 21.86
N MET A 193 -36.22 1.52 22.53
CA MET A 193 -35.95 2.21 23.80
C MET A 193 -36.34 1.34 24.98
#